data_0c7ea6ea27266dffe51c6c003616c479
#
_entry.id   0c7ea6ea27266dffe51c6c003616c479
#
_cell.length_a   1.000
_cell.length_b   1.000
_cell.length_c   1.000
_cell.angle_alpha   90.00
_cell.angle_beta   90.00
_cell.angle_gamma   90.00
#
_symmetry.space_group_name_H-M   'P 1'
#
loop_
_entity.id
_entity.type
_entity.pdbx_description
1 polymer ?
#
loop_
_entity_poly.entity_id
_entity_poly.type
_entity_poly.pdbx_seq_one_letter_code
_entity_poly.pdbx_strand_id
1 'polypeptide(L)'
;MKPYFEKMPGFGKPLSERQMQSSEENLKKIREVEQEIAEAVKKVKAAGLSTEDINKRGEMTVYQRLEYLVDPGTWCPLHTLYDPEEEESGTTGVVDGFGKIGGKWALIIGFDNKVMAGAWIPDRRTTFSGSPTWPKTCTFPWSGW
;
A
#
# COMPACT_ATOMS: atom_id res chain seq x y z
N MET A 1 24.00 -30.92 -23.52
CA MET A 1 22.65 -30.49 -23.88
C MET A 1 22.73 -28.99 -24.20
N LYS A 2 22.51 -28.57 -25.43
CA LYS A 2 22.48 -27.13 -25.75
C LYS A 2 21.20 -26.55 -25.17
N PRO A 3 21.25 -25.33 -24.58
CA PRO A 3 20.04 -24.70 -24.08
C PRO A 3 19.07 -24.45 -25.24
N TYR A 4 17.82 -24.81 -25.03
CA TYR A 4 16.75 -24.79 -26.04
C TYR A 4 16.33 -23.36 -26.46
N PHE A 5 16.92 -22.32 -25.87
CA PHE A 5 16.64 -20.95 -26.22
C PHE A 5 17.75 -20.40 -27.11
N GLU A 6 17.49 -20.31 -28.41
CA GLU A 6 18.26 -19.41 -29.25
C GLU A 6 18.07 -17.95 -28.76
N LYS A 7 19.18 -17.20 -28.71
CA LYS A 7 19.11 -15.77 -28.42
C LYS A 7 18.17 -15.13 -29.43
N MET A 8 16.98 -14.77 -28.99
CA MET A 8 16.08 -13.98 -29.85
C MET A 8 16.79 -12.70 -30.28
N PRO A 9 16.75 -12.36 -31.57
CA PRO A 9 17.26 -11.07 -32.04
C PRO A 9 16.53 -9.96 -31.27
N GLY A 10 17.26 -8.93 -30.88
CA GLY A 10 16.72 -7.83 -30.09
C GLY A 10 15.42 -7.29 -30.70
N PHE A 11 14.36 -7.26 -29.92
CA PHE A 11 13.06 -6.81 -30.38
C PHE A 11 13.05 -5.28 -30.33
N GLY A 12 12.85 -4.62 -31.47
CA GLY A 12 12.71 -3.19 -31.58
C GLY A 12 13.86 -2.49 -32.30
N LYS A 13 13.65 -1.23 -32.59
CA LYS A 13 14.67 -0.32 -33.15
C LYS A 13 15.24 0.53 -32.00
N PRO A 14 16.52 0.94 -32.08
CA PRO A 14 17.06 1.91 -31.13
C PRO A 14 16.22 3.20 -31.15
N LEU A 15 16.02 3.81 -29.99
CA LEU A 15 15.27 5.04 -29.84
C LEU A 15 16.00 6.18 -30.59
N SER A 16 15.23 7.04 -31.24
CA SER A 16 15.77 8.28 -31.81
C SER A 16 16.18 9.26 -30.68
N GLU A 17 17.06 10.20 -30.97
CA GLU A 17 17.50 11.24 -30.03
C GLU A 17 16.32 12.00 -29.42
N ARG A 18 15.32 12.34 -30.22
CA ARG A 18 14.09 13.00 -29.73
C ARG A 18 13.30 12.13 -28.74
N GLN A 19 13.23 10.82 -28.99
CA GLN A 19 12.58 9.89 -28.08
C GLN A 19 13.38 9.71 -26.79
N MET A 20 14.70 9.70 -26.86
CA MET A 20 15.60 9.66 -25.71
C MET A 20 15.40 10.90 -24.83
N GLN A 21 15.40 12.08 -25.42
CA GLN A 21 15.17 13.35 -24.72
C GLN A 21 13.78 13.40 -24.07
N SER A 22 12.74 12.99 -24.78
CA SER A 22 11.38 12.87 -24.22
C SER A 22 11.31 11.85 -23.09
N SER A 23 12.08 10.77 -23.16
CA SER A 23 12.18 9.76 -22.09
C SER A 23 12.81 10.33 -20.82
N GLU A 24 13.86 11.14 -20.96
CA GLU A 24 14.52 11.81 -19.83
C GLU A 24 13.59 12.82 -19.14
N GLU A 25 12.87 13.63 -19.91
CA GLU A 25 11.88 14.55 -19.37
C GLU A 25 10.75 13.83 -18.64
N ASN A 26 10.25 12.73 -19.21
CA ASN A 26 9.22 11.90 -18.57
C ASN A 26 9.74 11.25 -17.29
N LEU A 27 10.98 10.76 -17.28
CA LEU A 27 11.61 10.20 -16.10
C LEU A 27 11.71 11.22 -14.96
N LYS A 28 12.05 12.48 -15.30
CA LYS A 28 12.07 13.55 -14.30
C LYS A 28 10.70 13.77 -13.67
N LYS A 29 9.63 13.86 -14.50
CA LYS A 29 8.26 14.01 -14.01
C LYS A 29 7.81 12.84 -13.13
N ILE A 30 8.17 11.61 -13.51
CA ILE A 30 7.87 10.41 -12.71
C ILE A 30 8.52 10.52 -11.34
N ARG A 31 9.78 10.94 -11.26
CA ARG A 31 10.49 11.12 -9.98
C ARG A 31 9.87 12.19 -9.09
N GLU A 32 9.39 13.28 -9.70
CA GLU A 32 8.66 14.33 -8.97
C GLU A 32 7.38 13.75 -8.33
N VAL A 33 6.59 12.99 -9.09
CA VAL A 33 5.38 12.32 -8.58
C VAL A 33 5.72 11.27 -7.52
N GLU A 34 6.77 10.49 -7.71
CA GLU A 34 7.23 9.51 -6.70
C GLU A 34 7.58 10.20 -5.37
N GLN A 35 8.21 11.37 -5.44
CA GLN A 35 8.53 12.16 -4.25
C GLN A 35 7.27 12.69 -3.56
N GLU A 36 6.31 13.23 -4.32
CA GLU A 36 5.03 13.68 -3.78
C GLU A 36 4.28 12.55 -3.07
N ILE A 37 4.23 11.36 -3.69
CA ILE A 37 3.63 10.16 -3.11
C ILE A 37 4.36 9.77 -1.81
N ALA A 38 5.69 9.79 -1.81
CA ALA A 38 6.46 9.43 -0.62
C ALA A 38 6.23 10.40 0.54
N GLU A 39 6.08 11.69 0.27
CA GLU A 39 5.74 12.70 1.26
C GLU A 39 4.31 12.52 1.79
N ALA A 40 3.34 12.23 0.92
CA ALA A 40 1.97 11.93 1.31
C ALA A 40 1.88 10.69 2.21
N VAL A 41 2.60 9.62 1.87
CA VAL A 41 2.69 8.40 2.71
C VAL A 41 3.28 8.70 4.09
N LYS A 42 4.31 9.57 4.16
CA LYS A 42 4.87 10.00 5.46
C LYS A 42 3.83 10.75 6.31
N LYS A 43 3.06 11.64 5.71
CA LYS A 43 2.00 12.38 6.41
C LYS A 43 0.93 11.43 6.96
N VAL A 44 0.47 10.48 6.15
CA VAL A 44 -0.50 9.46 6.58
C VAL A 44 0.03 8.65 7.76
N LYS A 45 1.28 8.18 7.70
CA LYS A 45 1.91 7.41 8.78
C LYS A 45 2.16 8.23 10.05
N ALA A 46 2.33 9.54 9.92
CA ALA A 46 2.53 10.45 11.05
C ALA A 46 1.20 10.90 11.70
N ALA A 47 0.07 10.66 11.03
CA ALA A 47 -1.23 11.10 11.53
C ALA A 47 -1.62 10.47 12.88
N GLY A 48 -2.40 11.20 13.66
CA GLY A 48 -2.87 10.75 14.96
C GLY A 48 -1.84 10.87 16.08
N LEU A 49 -1.94 10.00 17.08
CA LEU A 49 -1.04 9.97 18.23
C LEU A 49 0.36 9.51 17.84
N SER A 50 1.38 9.93 18.61
CA SER A 50 2.73 9.45 18.39
C SER A 50 2.86 7.95 18.72
N THR A 51 3.83 7.29 18.10
CA THR A 51 4.15 5.89 18.39
C THR A 51 4.57 5.73 19.86
N GLU A 52 5.31 6.72 20.38
CA GLU A 52 5.76 6.74 21.76
C GLU A 52 4.61 6.78 22.76
N ASP A 53 3.55 7.56 22.47
CA ASP A 53 2.38 7.66 23.34
C ASP A 53 1.55 6.37 23.38
N ILE A 54 1.46 5.69 22.23
CA ILE A 54 0.83 4.37 22.16
C ILE A 54 1.66 3.34 22.96
N ASN A 55 2.97 3.33 22.79
CA ASN A 55 3.86 2.41 23.49
C ASN A 55 3.90 2.65 25.01
N LYS A 56 3.78 3.90 25.48
CA LYS A 56 3.64 4.22 26.91
C LYS A 56 2.39 3.60 27.55
N ARG A 57 1.35 3.34 26.74
CA ARG A 57 0.14 2.65 27.19
C ARG A 57 0.29 1.12 27.23
N GLY A 58 1.45 0.61 26.84
CA GLY A 58 1.69 -0.83 26.70
C GLY A 58 1.11 -1.43 25.42
N GLU A 59 0.76 -0.60 24.46
CA GLU A 59 0.19 -1.02 23.19
C GLU A 59 1.21 -0.88 22.05
N MET A 60 1.01 -1.66 20.99
CA MET A 60 1.76 -1.55 19.74
C MET A 60 0.89 -0.87 18.69
N THR A 61 1.52 -0.03 17.86
CA THR A 61 0.83 0.54 16.68
C THR A 61 0.54 -0.56 15.66
N VAL A 62 -0.40 -0.31 14.73
CA VAL A 62 -0.72 -1.24 13.65
C VAL A 62 0.52 -1.55 12.79
N TYR A 63 1.37 -0.56 12.55
CA TYR A 63 2.61 -0.75 11.77
C TYR A 63 3.61 -1.66 12.48
N GLN A 64 3.80 -1.49 13.80
CA GLN A 64 4.64 -2.39 14.58
C GLN A 64 4.10 -3.83 14.57
N ARG A 65 2.77 -4.00 14.68
CA ARG A 65 2.14 -5.32 14.59
C ARG A 65 2.35 -5.96 13.22
N LEU A 66 2.27 -5.18 12.14
CA LEU A 66 2.55 -5.67 10.78
C LEU A 66 3.99 -6.15 10.61
N GLU A 67 4.96 -5.43 11.18
CA GLU A 67 6.38 -5.83 11.13
C GLU A 67 6.64 -7.19 11.81
N TYR A 68 5.86 -7.51 12.87
CA TYR A 68 5.96 -8.82 13.53
C TYR A 68 5.16 -9.91 12.82
N LEU A 69 4.05 -9.56 12.17
CA LEU A 69 3.13 -10.54 11.58
C LEU A 69 3.56 -10.98 10.19
N VAL A 70 4.07 -10.05 9.38
CA VAL A 70 4.29 -10.25 7.96
C VAL A 70 5.73 -10.65 7.69
N ASP A 71 5.91 -11.62 6.82
CA ASP A 71 7.24 -12.05 6.39
C ASP A 71 8.01 -10.87 5.77
N PRO A 72 9.29 -10.67 6.09
CA PRO A 72 10.07 -9.52 5.66
C PRO A 72 10.04 -9.29 4.14
N GLY A 73 9.80 -8.04 3.73
CA GLY A 73 9.82 -7.64 2.32
C GLY A 73 8.60 -8.09 1.50
N THR A 74 7.56 -8.64 2.12
CA THR A 74 6.37 -9.12 1.41
C THR A 74 5.15 -8.21 1.56
N TRP A 75 5.23 -7.19 2.41
CA TRP A 75 4.12 -6.27 2.61
C TRP A 75 3.88 -5.40 1.38
N CYS A 76 2.67 -5.46 0.85
CA CYS A 76 2.19 -4.65 -0.26
C CYS A 76 0.94 -3.88 0.21
N PRO A 77 1.08 -2.61 0.63
CA PRO A 77 -0.04 -1.80 1.09
C PRO A 77 -0.99 -1.47 -0.04
N LEU A 78 -2.28 -1.40 0.30
CA LEU A 78 -3.35 -0.92 -0.57
C LEU A 78 -3.94 0.36 0.05
N HIS A 79 -4.58 1.18 -0.77
CA HIS A 79 -5.38 2.35 -0.34
C HIS A 79 -4.72 3.29 0.67
N THR A 80 -3.39 3.28 0.80
CA THR A 80 -2.65 4.08 1.82
C THR A 80 -2.95 5.57 1.71
N LEU A 81 -3.20 6.08 0.51
CA LEU A 81 -3.46 7.50 0.25
C LEU A 81 -4.94 7.78 0.01
N TYR A 82 -5.81 6.81 0.29
CA TYR A 82 -7.23 7.02 0.18
C TYR A 82 -7.71 7.89 1.33
N ASP A 83 -8.11 9.09 1.01
CA ASP A 83 -8.75 10.03 1.92
C ASP A 83 -10.07 10.49 1.28
N PRO A 84 -11.21 10.14 1.88
CA PRO A 84 -12.49 10.60 1.42
C PRO A 84 -12.81 12.03 1.97
N GLU A 85 -12.05 13.03 1.56
CA GLU A 85 -12.34 14.46 1.76
C GLU A 85 -12.30 15.00 3.22
N GLU A 86 -11.93 14.22 4.22
CA GLU A 86 -11.82 14.75 5.59
C GLU A 86 -10.39 15.20 5.90
N GLU A 87 -10.18 16.49 5.76
CA GLU A 87 -8.90 17.18 5.95
C GLU A 87 -8.34 17.12 7.39
N GLU A 88 -9.16 16.89 8.41
CA GLU A 88 -8.73 16.98 9.81
C GLU A 88 -7.87 15.81 10.28
N SER A 89 -8.09 14.59 9.80
CA SER A 89 -7.33 13.43 10.25
C SER A 89 -6.15 13.07 9.34
N GLY A 90 -6.17 13.51 8.09
CA GLY A 90 -5.15 13.19 7.07
C GLY A 90 -5.05 11.70 6.72
N THR A 91 -5.97 10.88 7.23
CA THR A 91 -6.02 9.44 6.98
C THR A 91 -7.34 8.83 7.44
N THR A 92 -7.79 7.79 6.77
CA THR A 92 -8.95 6.98 7.21
C THR A 92 -8.65 6.15 8.46
N GLY A 93 -7.37 5.99 8.83
CA GLY A 93 -6.92 5.11 9.91
C GLY A 93 -7.11 3.62 9.62
N VAL A 94 -7.44 3.25 8.37
CA VAL A 94 -7.43 1.86 7.92
C VAL A 94 -6.11 1.58 7.23
N VAL A 95 -5.47 0.48 7.61
CA VAL A 95 -4.26 -0.03 6.99
C VAL A 95 -4.59 -1.41 6.42
N ASP A 96 -4.58 -1.51 5.11
CA ASP A 96 -4.88 -2.74 4.42
C ASP A 96 -3.81 -3.07 3.38
N GLY A 97 -3.69 -4.34 3.06
CA GLY A 97 -2.69 -4.79 2.10
C GLY A 97 -2.54 -6.30 2.03
N PHE A 98 -1.69 -6.74 1.12
CA PHE A 98 -1.27 -8.12 1.00
C PHE A 98 0.09 -8.31 1.67
N GLY A 99 0.25 -9.45 2.34
CA GLY A 99 1.52 -9.87 2.91
C GLY A 99 1.57 -11.38 3.05
N LYS A 100 2.76 -11.92 3.18
CA LYS A 100 2.91 -13.33 3.53
C LYS A 100 2.98 -13.49 5.03
N ILE A 101 2.36 -14.54 5.52
CA ILE A 101 2.44 -14.98 6.91
C ILE A 101 2.88 -16.45 6.87
N GLY A 102 4.10 -16.73 7.30
CA GLY A 102 4.67 -18.07 7.20
C GLY A 102 4.71 -18.60 5.75
N GLY A 103 5.06 -17.77 4.79
CA GLY A 103 5.16 -18.09 3.38
C GLY A 103 3.84 -18.11 2.59
N LYS A 104 2.68 -17.92 3.23
CA LYS A 104 1.36 -17.91 2.58
C LYS A 104 0.83 -16.51 2.43
N TRP A 105 0.31 -16.16 1.25
CA TRP A 105 -0.32 -14.87 1.01
C TRP A 105 -1.62 -14.72 1.79
N ALA A 106 -1.78 -13.57 2.43
CA ALA A 106 -2.97 -13.17 3.15
C ALA A 106 -3.32 -11.71 2.81
N LEU A 107 -4.61 -11.41 2.79
CA LEU A 107 -5.12 -10.05 2.88
C LEU A 107 -5.19 -9.68 4.35
N ILE A 108 -4.56 -8.58 4.72
CA ILE A 108 -4.48 -8.10 6.10
C ILE A 108 -5.16 -6.74 6.16
N ILE A 109 -5.97 -6.56 7.17
CA ILE A 109 -6.69 -5.33 7.44
C ILE A 109 -6.49 -5.01 8.91
N GLY A 110 -6.01 -3.81 9.17
CA GLY A 110 -5.79 -3.29 10.50
C GLY A 110 -6.40 -1.91 10.68
N PHE A 111 -6.80 -1.60 11.89
CA PHE A 111 -7.22 -0.25 12.26
C PHE A 111 -6.11 0.40 13.05
N ASP A 112 -5.70 1.60 12.61
CA ASP A 112 -4.62 2.32 13.28
C ASP A 112 -5.13 2.90 14.60
N ASN A 113 -4.64 2.34 15.70
CA ASN A 113 -4.99 2.80 17.05
C ASN A 113 -4.44 4.20 17.38
N LYS A 114 -3.57 4.75 16.55
CA LYS A 114 -3.14 6.15 16.61
C LYS A 114 -4.26 7.11 16.21
N VAL A 115 -5.16 6.65 15.33
CA VAL A 115 -6.25 7.45 14.77
C VAL A 115 -7.57 6.98 15.38
N MET A 116 -8.21 7.84 16.18
CA MET A 116 -9.47 7.54 16.88
C MET A 116 -9.48 6.21 17.64
N ALA A 117 -8.34 5.82 18.24
CA ALA A 117 -8.16 4.56 18.94
C ALA A 117 -8.54 3.30 18.12
N GLY A 118 -8.43 3.37 16.79
CA GLY A 118 -8.80 2.27 15.91
C GLY A 118 -10.30 2.05 15.75
N ALA A 119 -11.12 3.04 16.10
CA ALA A 119 -12.57 2.92 16.00
C ALA A 119 -13.04 2.74 14.56
N TRP A 120 -14.08 1.91 14.38
CA TRP A 120 -14.76 1.79 13.10
C TRP A 120 -15.73 2.96 12.93
N ILE A 121 -15.51 3.79 11.90
CA ILE A 121 -16.42 4.87 11.54
C ILE A 121 -17.06 4.60 10.15
N PRO A 122 -18.27 5.12 9.88
CA PRO A 122 -19.00 4.85 8.64
C PRO A 122 -18.20 5.15 7.37
N ASP A 123 -17.43 6.22 7.37
CA ASP A 123 -16.66 6.65 6.19
C ASP A 123 -15.49 5.72 5.87
N ARG A 124 -15.00 4.98 6.85
CA ARG A 124 -14.01 3.91 6.64
C ARG A 124 -14.58 2.72 5.86
N ARG A 125 -15.91 2.59 5.76
CA ARG A 125 -16.54 1.57 4.93
C ARG A 125 -16.22 1.75 3.46
N THR A 126 -16.03 2.97 2.99
CA THR A 126 -15.72 3.25 1.59
C THR A 126 -14.33 2.78 1.21
N THR A 127 -13.37 2.88 2.11
CA THR A 127 -12.05 2.27 1.94
C THR A 127 -12.15 0.75 1.80
N PHE A 128 -13.08 0.15 2.53
CA PHE A 128 -13.27 -1.30 2.61
C PHE A 128 -14.18 -1.88 1.54
N SER A 129 -15.25 -1.15 1.20
CA SER A 129 -16.20 -1.60 0.15
C SER A 129 -15.60 -1.49 -1.24
N GLY A 130 -14.36 -1.00 -1.32
CA GLY A 130 -13.66 -0.84 -2.58
C GLY A 130 -14.47 0.00 -3.55
N SER A 131 -13.86 0.75 -4.39
CA SER A 131 -14.48 1.35 -5.55
C SER A 131 -15.72 0.55 -6.03
N PRO A 132 -16.82 1.18 -6.47
CA PRO A 132 -18.02 0.52 -6.95
C PRO A 132 -17.82 -0.54 -8.05
N THR A 133 -16.58 -0.82 -8.40
CA THR A 133 -16.13 -1.77 -9.42
C THR A 133 -15.63 -3.11 -8.89
N TRP A 134 -15.65 -3.38 -7.57
CA TRP A 134 -15.39 -4.75 -7.11
C TRP A 134 -16.52 -5.66 -7.61
N PRO A 135 -16.20 -6.69 -8.42
CA PRO A 135 -17.22 -7.62 -8.85
C PRO A 135 -17.81 -8.27 -7.59
N LYS A 136 -19.14 -8.20 -7.47
CA LYS A 136 -19.90 -8.79 -6.35
C LYS A 136 -19.71 -10.31 -6.21
N THR A 137 -18.78 -10.89 -6.93
CA THR A 137 -18.50 -12.33 -7.05
C THR A 137 -17.21 -12.79 -6.38
N CYS A 138 -16.43 -11.92 -5.72
CA CYS A 138 -15.37 -12.38 -4.84
C CYS A 138 -15.96 -12.82 -3.50
N THR A 139 -16.66 -13.96 -3.49
CA THR A 139 -16.92 -14.70 -2.26
C THR A 139 -15.62 -15.34 -1.82
N PHE A 140 -14.89 -14.68 -0.92
CA PHE A 140 -13.89 -15.40 -0.15
C PHE A 140 -14.62 -16.44 0.71
N PRO A 141 -14.26 -17.71 0.64
CA PRO A 141 -14.82 -18.67 1.57
C PRO A 141 -14.35 -18.30 2.97
N TRP A 142 -15.21 -17.72 3.77
CA TRP A 142 -15.06 -17.64 5.19
C TRP A 142 -15.14 -19.08 5.72
N SER A 143 -14.02 -19.78 5.79
CA SER A 143 -13.94 -20.94 6.65
C SER A 143 -13.83 -20.39 8.07
N GLY A 144 -14.95 -20.45 8.78
CA GLY A 144 -15.05 -20.00 10.16
C GLY A 144 -14.04 -20.65 11.06
N TRP A 145 -13.60 -19.87 12.00
CA TRP A 145 -13.04 -20.28 13.29
C TRP A 145 -14.00 -19.81 14.36
#